data_10c6d510b9028b8dd97daaf6b233336e
#
_entry.id   10c6d510b9028b8dd97daaf6b233336e
#
_cell.length_a   1.000
_cell.length_b   1.000
_cell.length_c   1.000
_cell.angle_alpha   90.00
_cell.angle_beta   90.00
_cell.angle_gamma   90.00
#
_symmetry.space_group_name_H-M   'P 1'
#
loop_
_entity.id
_entity.type
_entity.pdbx_description
1 polymer ?
#
loop_
_entity_poly.entity_id
_entity_poly.type
_entity_poly.pdbx_seq_one_letter_code
_entity_poly.pdbx_strand_id
1 'polypeptide(L)'
;MEINRLTLPPCGGPGEVTTFYSFESGAARSITLADSAVLLASRKNATTPVLMIDWDTEAPGLHHLFPSRDERYEPARAQAGRPGLLEYFEACGEQLEALGRTGGDDHEERARLVLEAIDWEAYVERVDQGRTLYLMRAGSFDDSYGERADRMDWDGLFAACPALFRAFAAHLTRHFRHVLVDCRGGRSAAVSVCTTLLPDRLVGVFTPNPRSLEGLAGVVTRAIDYRCSHEEAQRPLLVYPVPCGVDGFDAERRLLWRRGDPHKGVAGYQPRLEQLLRDCYGIAQLSLDNYLDEVQLHGALAAGAVQHLGALPERDADRLSQTRAIEALLGWAA
;
A
#
# COMPACT_ATOMS: atom_id res chain seq x y z
N MET A 1 17.67 -29.08 -3.75
CA MET A 1 16.66 -28.41 -2.88
C MET A 1 15.49 -28.11 -3.81
N GLU A 2 14.41 -28.87 -3.73
CA GLU A 2 13.19 -28.54 -4.47
C GLU A 2 12.69 -27.21 -3.90
N ILE A 3 12.72 -26.17 -4.72
CA ILE A 3 12.02 -24.92 -4.44
C ILE A 3 10.54 -25.32 -4.45
N ASN A 4 9.91 -25.31 -3.28
CA ASN A 4 8.47 -25.47 -3.17
C ASN A 4 7.84 -24.32 -3.96
N ARG A 5 7.50 -24.58 -5.23
CA ARG A 5 6.77 -23.61 -6.05
C ARG A 5 5.45 -23.35 -5.38
N LEU A 6 5.22 -22.09 -5.10
CA LEU A 6 3.95 -21.62 -4.58
C LEU A 6 2.96 -21.68 -5.74
N THR A 7 2.02 -22.60 -5.73
CA THR A 7 0.96 -22.65 -6.74
C THR A 7 -0.32 -22.11 -6.10
N LEU A 8 -0.65 -20.87 -6.41
CA LEU A 8 -1.88 -20.22 -5.93
C LEU A 8 -2.97 -20.34 -6.98
N PRO A 9 -4.08 -21.04 -6.69
CA PRO A 9 -5.21 -21.07 -7.59
C PRO A 9 -5.84 -19.67 -7.71
N PRO A 10 -6.51 -19.37 -8.82
CA PRO A 10 -7.28 -18.15 -8.94
C PRO A 10 -8.34 -18.01 -7.85
N CYS A 11 -8.53 -16.80 -7.36
CA CYS A 11 -9.60 -16.49 -6.40
C CYS A 11 -10.98 -16.61 -7.03
N GLY A 12 -11.98 -17.04 -6.26
CA GLY A 12 -13.37 -17.21 -6.72
C GLY A 12 -14.12 -15.88 -6.99
N GLY A 13 -13.44 -14.76 -7.13
CA GLY A 13 -14.01 -13.44 -7.44
C GLY A 13 -12.90 -12.40 -7.62
N PRO A 14 -13.23 -11.20 -8.12
CA PRO A 14 -12.22 -10.16 -8.35
C PRO A 14 -11.58 -9.72 -7.04
N GLY A 15 -10.25 -9.68 -7.01
CA GLY A 15 -9.48 -9.05 -5.95
C GLY A 15 -9.44 -7.54 -6.11
N GLU A 16 -8.83 -6.87 -5.15
CA GLU A 16 -8.69 -5.42 -5.12
C GLU A 16 -7.31 -5.00 -4.67
N VAL A 17 -6.85 -3.86 -5.15
CA VAL A 17 -5.58 -3.24 -4.74
C VAL A 17 -5.85 -2.05 -3.83
N THR A 18 -5.27 -2.07 -2.63
CA THR A 18 -5.30 -0.96 -1.69
C THR A 18 -3.89 -0.44 -1.45
N THR A 19 -3.62 0.80 -1.84
CA THR A 19 -2.34 1.45 -1.53
C THR A 19 -2.42 2.20 -0.22
N PHE A 20 -1.44 1.97 0.65
CA PHE A 20 -1.20 2.74 1.86
C PHE A 20 -0.11 3.77 1.57
N TYR A 21 -0.44 5.03 1.76
CA TYR A 21 0.44 6.16 1.47
C TYR A 21 0.46 7.15 2.62
N SER A 22 1.60 7.76 2.87
CA SER A 22 1.72 8.93 3.72
C SER A 22 2.71 9.91 3.08
N PHE A 23 2.41 11.22 3.11
CA PHE A 23 3.33 12.21 2.54
C PHE A 23 4.62 12.33 3.34
N GLU A 24 4.51 12.28 4.66
CA GLU A 24 5.65 12.26 5.56
C GLU A 24 6.05 10.80 5.83
N SER A 25 7.35 10.54 5.90
CA SER A 25 7.86 9.22 6.28
C SER A 25 7.47 8.90 7.73
N GLY A 26 7.05 7.67 7.99
CA GLY A 26 6.71 7.23 9.33
C GLY A 26 6.22 5.79 9.38
N ALA A 27 6.51 5.12 10.48
CA ALA A 27 6.18 3.71 10.68
C ALA A 27 4.66 3.42 10.72
N ALA A 28 3.82 4.42 11.01
CA ALA A 28 2.37 4.23 11.11
C ALA A 28 1.74 3.67 9.83
N ARG A 29 2.19 4.08 8.64
CA ARG A 29 1.69 3.58 7.35
C ARG A 29 1.92 2.07 7.20
N SER A 30 3.17 1.64 7.30
CA SER A 30 3.55 0.22 7.12
C SER A 30 2.95 -0.68 8.20
N ILE A 31 2.86 -0.18 9.44
CA ILE A 31 2.21 -0.90 10.54
C ILE A 31 0.70 -1.03 10.28
N THR A 32 0.04 0.06 9.84
CA THR A 32 -1.39 0.02 9.51
C THR A 32 -1.68 -0.97 8.38
N LEU A 33 -0.81 -1.01 7.36
CA LEU A 33 -0.90 -2.01 6.30
C LEU A 33 -0.74 -3.42 6.85
N ALA A 34 0.30 -3.66 7.65
CA ALA A 34 0.57 -4.99 8.22
C ALA A 34 -0.57 -5.49 9.11
N ASP A 35 -1.11 -4.63 9.98
CA ASP A 35 -2.27 -4.96 10.81
C ASP A 35 -3.52 -5.24 9.96
N SER A 36 -3.76 -4.43 8.92
CA SER A 36 -4.85 -4.67 7.96
C SER A 36 -4.70 -6.02 7.27
N ALA A 37 -3.48 -6.37 6.84
CA ALA A 37 -3.19 -7.64 6.17
C ALA A 37 -3.49 -8.83 7.09
N VAL A 38 -3.05 -8.78 8.35
CA VAL A 38 -3.30 -9.82 9.35
C VAL A 38 -4.80 -9.98 9.62
N LEU A 39 -5.52 -8.87 9.80
CA LEU A 39 -6.97 -8.90 10.04
C LEU A 39 -7.73 -9.49 8.84
N LEU A 40 -7.39 -9.07 7.62
CA LEU A 40 -8.01 -9.59 6.38
C LEU A 40 -7.72 -11.08 6.19
N ALA A 41 -6.46 -11.49 6.39
CA ALA A 41 -6.06 -12.90 6.28
C ALA A 41 -6.67 -13.79 7.38
N SER A 42 -7.10 -13.20 8.51
CA SER A 42 -7.77 -13.92 9.59
C SER A 42 -9.27 -14.12 9.36
N ARG A 43 -9.88 -13.42 8.40
CA ARG A 43 -11.30 -13.56 8.06
C ARG A 43 -11.57 -14.94 7.40
N LYS A 44 -12.82 -15.38 7.45
CA LYS A 44 -13.28 -16.62 6.76
C LYS A 44 -12.37 -17.83 7.04
N ASN A 45 -12.05 -18.08 8.30
CA ASN A 45 -11.19 -19.18 8.73
C ASN A 45 -9.77 -19.14 8.14
N ALA A 46 -9.22 -17.96 7.93
CA ALA A 46 -7.86 -17.74 7.42
C ALA A 46 -7.61 -18.28 6.00
N THR A 47 -8.65 -18.36 5.16
CA THR A 47 -8.55 -18.84 3.76
C THR A 47 -8.50 -17.73 2.73
N THR A 48 -8.62 -16.46 3.15
CA THR A 48 -8.57 -15.31 2.24
C THR A 48 -7.11 -14.98 1.91
N PRO A 49 -6.68 -15.13 0.65
CA PRO A 49 -5.30 -14.83 0.27
C PRO A 49 -5.08 -13.31 0.23
N VAL A 50 -4.09 -12.85 0.97
CA VAL A 50 -3.68 -11.45 1.08
C VAL A 50 -2.21 -11.34 0.68
N LEU A 51 -1.91 -10.45 -0.27
CA LEU A 51 -0.55 -10.10 -0.66
C LEU A 51 -0.21 -8.72 -0.14
N MET A 52 0.93 -8.57 0.49
CA MET A 52 1.57 -7.30 0.80
C MET A 52 2.71 -7.06 -0.19
N ILE A 53 2.85 -5.85 -0.69
CA ILE A 53 3.95 -5.44 -1.56
C ILE A 53 4.70 -4.28 -0.92
N ASP A 54 5.98 -4.46 -0.65
CA ASP A 54 6.88 -3.40 -0.19
C ASP A 54 7.37 -2.59 -1.41
N TRP A 55 6.70 -1.47 -1.69
CA TRP A 55 7.07 -0.56 -2.78
C TRP A 55 7.94 0.61 -2.30
N ASP A 56 8.33 0.62 -1.02
CA ASP A 56 9.31 1.57 -0.50
C ASP A 56 10.73 1.07 -0.78
N THR A 57 11.15 1.15 -2.04
CA THR A 57 12.45 0.66 -2.49
C THR A 57 13.64 1.46 -1.95
N GLU A 58 13.43 2.66 -1.41
CA GLU A 58 14.50 3.46 -0.82
C GLU A 58 14.70 3.19 0.68
N ALA A 59 13.62 2.86 1.39
CA ALA A 59 13.66 2.57 2.81
C ALA A 59 12.76 1.35 3.14
N PRO A 60 13.05 0.18 2.55
CA PRO A 60 12.22 -1.00 2.69
C PRO A 60 12.18 -1.48 4.15
N GLY A 61 11.00 -1.81 4.63
CA GLY A 61 10.84 -2.16 6.04
C GLY A 61 9.75 -3.18 6.33
N LEU A 62 8.89 -3.46 5.36
CA LEU A 62 7.73 -4.31 5.57
C LEU A 62 8.14 -5.76 5.95
N HIS A 63 9.23 -6.26 5.38
CA HIS A 63 9.75 -7.59 5.68
C HIS A 63 10.18 -7.75 7.14
N HIS A 64 10.62 -6.68 7.83
CA HIS A 64 10.96 -6.72 9.25
C HIS A 64 9.76 -6.97 10.17
N LEU A 65 8.55 -6.68 9.69
CA LEU A 65 7.30 -6.93 10.43
C LEU A 65 6.90 -8.41 10.40
N PHE A 66 7.45 -9.18 9.44
CA PHE A 66 7.14 -10.60 9.22
C PHE A 66 8.41 -11.45 9.11
N PRO A 67 9.31 -11.42 10.11
CA PRO A 67 10.55 -12.18 10.03
C PRO A 67 10.27 -13.70 10.02
N SER A 68 10.86 -14.39 9.07
CA SER A 68 10.85 -15.86 9.06
C SER A 68 11.57 -16.44 10.28
N ARG A 69 11.39 -17.73 10.56
CA ARG A 69 12.08 -18.37 11.69
C ARG A 69 13.60 -18.29 11.51
N ASP A 70 14.08 -18.46 10.28
CA ASP A 70 15.51 -18.44 9.97
C ASP A 70 16.08 -17.03 10.08
N GLU A 71 15.32 -16.01 9.68
CA GLU A 71 15.70 -14.60 9.80
C GLU A 71 15.83 -14.12 11.24
N ARG A 72 15.08 -14.74 12.18
CA ARG A 72 15.21 -14.45 13.61
C ARG A 72 16.49 -14.96 14.23
N TYR A 73 17.03 -16.07 13.69
CA TYR A 73 18.22 -16.73 14.25
C TYR A 73 19.48 -16.50 13.42
N GLU A 74 19.37 -16.29 12.12
CA GLU A 74 20.49 -16.01 11.20
C GLU A 74 20.13 -14.87 10.20
N PRO A 75 19.98 -13.63 10.68
CA PRO A 75 19.46 -12.53 9.84
C PRO A 75 20.32 -12.25 8.60
N ALA A 76 21.63 -12.38 8.70
CA ALA A 76 22.54 -12.05 7.60
C ALA A 76 22.50 -13.06 6.44
N ARG A 77 22.14 -14.33 6.68
CA ARG A 77 22.06 -15.37 5.66
C ARG A 77 20.70 -15.49 5.00
N ALA A 78 19.64 -15.15 5.71
CA ALA A 78 18.28 -15.35 5.26
C ALA A 78 17.79 -14.20 4.34
N GLN A 79 18.41 -13.02 4.44
CA GLN A 79 18.02 -11.85 3.66
C GLN A 79 18.68 -11.77 2.27
N ALA A 80 19.86 -12.36 2.13
CA ALA A 80 20.58 -12.34 0.87
C ALA A 80 19.92 -13.31 -0.13
N GLY A 81 19.42 -12.79 -1.23
CA GLY A 81 19.11 -13.57 -2.42
C GLY A 81 17.64 -13.95 -2.65
N ARG A 82 16.68 -13.38 -1.95
CA ARG A 82 15.27 -13.55 -2.34
C ARG A 82 14.85 -12.40 -3.26
N PRO A 83 14.48 -12.70 -4.52
CA PRO A 83 14.03 -11.67 -5.43
C PRO A 83 12.70 -11.09 -4.99
N GLY A 84 12.46 -9.83 -5.33
CA GLY A 84 11.25 -9.10 -4.99
C GLY A 84 10.80 -8.17 -6.11
N LEU A 85 10.28 -7.01 -5.73
CA LEU A 85 9.69 -6.04 -6.63
C LEU A 85 10.69 -5.50 -7.67
N LEU A 86 11.92 -5.14 -7.22
CA LEU A 86 12.93 -4.60 -8.14
C LEU A 86 13.27 -5.61 -9.23
N GLU A 87 13.62 -6.84 -8.86
CA GLU A 87 13.96 -7.89 -9.81
C GLU A 87 12.78 -8.24 -10.73
N TYR A 88 11.55 -8.17 -10.21
CA TYR A 88 10.36 -8.38 -11.03
C TYR A 88 10.23 -7.33 -12.13
N PHE A 89 10.39 -6.05 -11.82
CA PHE A 89 10.28 -4.98 -12.81
C PHE A 89 11.53 -4.83 -13.68
N GLU A 90 12.70 -5.24 -13.21
CA GLU A 90 13.88 -5.45 -14.06
C GLU A 90 13.59 -6.50 -15.15
N ALA A 91 13.03 -7.65 -14.76
CA ALA A 91 12.61 -8.68 -15.70
C ALA A 91 11.51 -8.19 -16.67
N CYS A 92 10.57 -7.36 -16.21
CA CYS A 92 9.58 -6.71 -17.09
C CYS A 92 10.26 -5.82 -18.13
N GLY A 93 11.25 -5.03 -17.73
CA GLY A 93 12.04 -4.17 -18.64
C GLY A 93 12.76 -4.99 -19.69
N GLU A 94 13.45 -6.05 -19.29
CA GLU A 94 14.14 -6.98 -20.21
C GLU A 94 13.17 -7.62 -21.23
N GLN A 95 11.98 -8.04 -20.77
CA GLN A 95 10.96 -8.58 -21.66
C GLN A 95 10.41 -7.54 -22.63
N LEU A 96 10.20 -6.29 -22.18
CA LEU A 96 9.78 -5.19 -23.05
C LEU A 96 10.81 -4.88 -24.12
N GLU A 97 12.08 -4.89 -23.78
CA GLU A 97 13.20 -4.72 -24.72
C GLU A 97 13.25 -5.86 -25.74
N ALA A 98 13.11 -7.10 -25.27
CA ALA A 98 13.12 -8.30 -26.12
C ALA A 98 11.96 -8.33 -27.12
N LEU A 99 10.77 -7.89 -26.72
CA LEU A 99 9.62 -7.75 -27.60
C LEU A 99 9.83 -6.66 -28.66
N GLY A 100 10.65 -5.65 -28.36
CA GLY A 100 10.97 -4.57 -29.27
C GLY A 100 9.72 -3.89 -29.81
N ARG A 101 9.81 -3.36 -31.06
CA ARG A 101 8.68 -2.78 -31.79
C ARG A 101 7.82 -3.83 -32.51
N THR A 102 8.18 -5.11 -32.44
CA THR A 102 7.45 -6.19 -33.14
C THR A 102 6.13 -6.55 -32.46
N GLY A 103 5.90 -6.10 -31.21
CA GLY A 103 4.67 -6.37 -30.45
C GLY A 103 3.44 -5.53 -30.85
N GLY A 104 3.50 -4.72 -31.92
CA GLY A 104 2.40 -3.81 -32.30
C GLY A 104 2.27 -2.60 -31.35
N ASP A 105 1.32 -1.70 -31.66
CA ASP A 105 1.04 -0.50 -30.85
C ASP A 105 0.04 -0.79 -29.72
N ASP A 106 -0.39 -2.04 -29.54
CA ASP A 106 -1.31 -2.44 -28.47
C ASP A 106 -0.56 -2.66 -27.16
N HIS A 107 -0.62 -1.67 -26.30
CA HIS A 107 0.03 -1.69 -24.97
C HIS A 107 -0.58 -2.74 -24.05
N GLU A 108 -1.86 -3.07 -24.15
CA GLU A 108 -2.52 -4.08 -23.31
C GLU A 108 -2.00 -5.48 -23.67
N GLU A 109 -1.90 -5.79 -24.96
CA GLU A 109 -1.35 -7.07 -25.42
C GLU A 109 0.14 -7.19 -25.09
N ARG A 110 0.92 -6.11 -25.21
CA ARG A 110 2.34 -6.10 -24.82
C ARG A 110 2.50 -6.36 -23.32
N ALA A 111 1.69 -5.69 -22.48
CA ALA A 111 1.71 -5.90 -21.05
C ALA A 111 1.37 -7.36 -20.70
N ARG A 112 0.34 -7.94 -21.34
CA ARG A 112 -0.05 -9.34 -21.16
C ARG A 112 1.09 -10.30 -21.48
N LEU A 113 1.75 -10.13 -22.62
CA LEU A 113 2.86 -10.98 -23.04
C LEU A 113 4.05 -10.90 -22.08
N VAL A 114 4.39 -9.70 -21.61
CA VAL A 114 5.45 -9.50 -20.60
C VAL A 114 5.13 -10.25 -19.32
N LEU A 115 3.92 -10.08 -18.79
CA LEU A 115 3.54 -10.68 -17.51
C LEU A 115 3.41 -12.21 -17.59
N GLU A 116 2.98 -12.75 -18.74
CA GLU A 116 2.91 -14.20 -18.97
C GLU A 116 4.29 -14.84 -19.10
N ALA A 117 5.31 -14.09 -19.53
CA ALA A 117 6.67 -14.58 -19.63
C ALA A 117 7.41 -14.67 -18.29
N ILE A 118 6.87 -14.03 -17.23
CA ILE A 118 7.51 -13.94 -15.92
C ILE A 118 6.77 -14.83 -14.92
N ASP A 119 7.50 -15.71 -14.26
CA ASP A 119 6.99 -16.51 -13.15
C ASP A 119 6.92 -15.64 -11.88
N TRP A 120 5.82 -14.94 -11.72
CA TRP A 120 5.59 -13.99 -10.61
C TRP A 120 5.64 -14.66 -9.22
N GLU A 121 5.34 -15.95 -9.14
CA GLU A 121 5.36 -16.71 -7.88
C GLU A 121 6.77 -16.79 -7.29
N ALA A 122 7.81 -16.67 -8.12
CA ALA A 122 9.21 -16.65 -7.68
C ALA A 122 9.55 -15.41 -6.84
N TYR A 123 8.77 -14.33 -6.95
CA TYR A 123 8.98 -13.03 -6.27
C TYR A 123 8.11 -12.86 -5.04
N VAL A 124 7.32 -13.86 -4.67
CA VAL A 124 6.38 -13.81 -3.56
C VAL A 124 6.68 -14.93 -2.57
N GLU A 125 6.63 -14.61 -1.29
CA GLU A 125 6.81 -15.60 -0.21
C GLU A 125 5.60 -15.65 0.72
N ARG A 126 5.32 -16.82 1.27
CA ARG A 126 4.34 -16.96 2.34
C ARG A 126 5.01 -16.63 3.67
N VAL A 127 4.49 -15.61 4.37
CA VAL A 127 5.09 -15.10 5.63
C VAL A 127 4.40 -15.60 6.89
N ASP A 128 3.21 -16.21 6.79
CA ASP A 128 2.48 -16.78 7.92
C ASP A 128 1.99 -18.19 7.58
N GLN A 129 2.37 -19.18 8.41
CA GLN A 129 1.96 -20.58 8.20
C GLN A 129 0.51 -20.86 8.62
N GLY A 130 -0.03 -20.08 9.54
CA GLY A 130 -1.41 -20.19 10.03
C GLY A 130 -2.43 -19.45 9.17
N ARG A 131 -1.97 -18.52 8.31
CA ARG A 131 -2.81 -17.67 7.47
C ARG A 131 -2.34 -17.70 6.03
N THR A 132 -3.22 -17.35 5.10
CA THR A 132 -2.89 -17.16 3.68
C THR A 132 -2.34 -15.75 3.43
N LEU A 133 -1.20 -15.44 4.08
CA LEU A 133 -0.55 -14.15 4.05
C LEU A 133 0.79 -14.23 3.32
N TYR A 134 0.96 -13.35 2.34
CA TYR A 134 2.10 -13.35 1.41
C TYR A 134 2.75 -11.97 1.35
N LEU A 135 4.03 -11.96 0.99
CA LEU A 135 4.84 -10.75 0.85
C LEU A 135 5.64 -10.80 -0.46
N MET A 136 5.58 -9.73 -1.24
CA MET A 136 6.56 -9.36 -2.25
C MET A 136 7.47 -8.29 -1.61
N ARG A 137 8.72 -8.65 -1.34
CA ARG A 137 9.72 -7.73 -0.75
C ARG A 137 10.07 -6.64 -1.76
N ALA A 138 10.67 -5.55 -1.31
CA ALA A 138 11.18 -4.50 -2.22
C ALA A 138 12.26 -5.03 -3.18
N GLY A 139 13.02 -6.03 -2.76
CA GLY A 139 14.03 -6.70 -3.57
C GLY A 139 14.95 -7.58 -2.74
N SER A 140 15.98 -8.11 -3.37
CA SER A 140 17.05 -8.86 -2.72
C SER A 140 18.04 -7.91 -2.03
N PHE A 141 18.15 -8.00 -0.71
CA PHE A 141 19.00 -7.09 0.10
C PHE A 141 20.46 -7.56 0.14
N ASP A 142 21.08 -7.60 -1.03
CA ASP A 142 22.50 -7.83 -1.21
C ASP A 142 23.27 -6.50 -1.37
N ASP A 143 24.60 -6.59 -1.56
CA ASP A 143 25.47 -5.42 -1.70
C ASP A 143 25.11 -4.52 -2.91
N SER A 144 24.38 -5.05 -3.90
CA SER A 144 23.96 -4.32 -5.10
C SER A 144 22.58 -3.68 -4.98
N TYR A 145 21.85 -3.93 -3.88
CA TYR A 145 20.46 -3.47 -3.72
C TYR A 145 20.31 -1.96 -3.95
N GLY A 146 21.12 -1.14 -3.27
CA GLY A 146 21.04 0.32 -3.38
C GLY A 146 21.24 0.80 -4.82
N GLU A 147 22.24 0.25 -5.52
CA GLU A 147 22.52 0.59 -6.91
C GLU A 147 21.38 0.19 -7.87
N ARG A 148 20.73 -0.94 -7.62
CA ARG A 148 19.55 -1.37 -8.39
C ARG A 148 18.34 -0.49 -8.11
N ALA A 149 18.09 -0.17 -6.84
CA ALA A 149 16.99 0.72 -6.46
C ALA A 149 17.14 2.12 -7.10
N ASP A 150 18.36 2.66 -7.11
CA ASP A 150 18.67 3.96 -7.73
C ASP A 150 18.56 3.93 -9.28
N ARG A 151 18.84 2.79 -9.91
CA ARG A 151 18.76 2.63 -11.37
C ARG A 151 17.35 2.34 -11.88
N MET A 152 16.41 1.98 -11.01
CA MET A 152 15.06 1.63 -11.43
C MET A 152 14.34 2.83 -12.06
N ASP A 153 14.10 2.76 -13.36
CA ASP A 153 13.43 3.80 -14.13
C ASP A 153 11.92 3.53 -14.30
N TRP A 154 11.16 3.92 -13.29
CA TRP A 154 9.70 3.78 -13.29
C TRP A 154 9.02 4.56 -14.42
N ASP A 155 9.53 5.76 -14.75
CA ASP A 155 9.00 6.58 -15.83
C ASP A 155 9.32 5.96 -17.20
N GLY A 156 10.52 5.40 -17.37
CA GLY A 156 10.91 4.67 -18.56
C GLY A 156 10.06 3.42 -18.80
N LEU A 157 9.78 2.63 -17.76
CA LEU A 157 8.87 1.48 -17.85
C LEU A 157 7.46 1.91 -18.26
N PHE A 158 6.94 2.98 -17.66
CA PHE A 158 5.64 3.53 -18.02
C PHE A 158 5.63 4.02 -19.47
N ALA A 159 6.64 4.75 -19.90
CA ALA A 159 6.74 5.23 -21.28
C ALA A 159 6.85 4.09 -22.30
N ALA A 160 7.54 3.01 -21.96
CA ALA A 160 7.66 1.82 -22.81
C ALA A 160 6.35 1.02 -22.91
N CYS A 161 5.58 0.93 -21.82
CA CYS A 161 4.30 0.23 -21.81
C CYS A 161 3.36 0.82 -20.73
N PRO A 162 2.55 1.83 -21.02
CA PRO A 162 1.65 2.47 -20.07
C PRO A 162 0.66 1.51 -19.39
N ALA A 163 0.27 0.43 -20.07
CA ALA A 163 -0.64 -0.58 -19.54
C ALA A 163 0.02 -1.54 -18.51
N LEU A 164 1.36 -1.58 -18.42
CA LEU A 164 2.09 -2.59 -17.64
C LEU A 164 1.65 -2.62 -16.17
N PHE A 165 1.61 -1.47 -15.51
CA PHE A 165 1.31 -1.42 -14.07
C PHE A 165 -0.14 -1.82 -13.75
N ARG A 166 -1.10 -1.45 -14.60
CA ARG A 166 -2.48 -1.89 -14.45
C ARG A 166 -2.64 -3.38 -14.72
N ALA A 167 -1.99 -3.87 -15.77
CA ALA A 167 -1.98 -5.29 -16.08
C ALA A 167 -1.36 -6.10 -14.94
N PHE A 168 -0.27 -5.61 -14.33
CA PHE A 168 0.33 -6.20 -13.13
C PHE A 168 -0.67 -6.27 -11.97
N ALA A 169 -1.34 -5.16 -11.63
CA ALA A 169 -2.37 -5.13 -10.60
C ALA A 169 -3.50 -6.13 -10.89
N ALA A 170 -4.03 -6.11 -12.12
CA ALA A 170 -5.07 -7.03 -12.56
C ALA A 170 -4.63 -8.50 -12.55
N HIS A 171 -3.35 -8.76 -12.84
CA HIS A 171 -2.77 -10.11 -12.78
C HIS A 171 -2.75 -10.62 -11.34
N LEU A 172 -2.25 -9.84 -10.40
CA LEU A 172 -2.18 -10.24 -8.99
C LEU A 172 -3.57 -10.41 -8.36
N THR A 173 -4.54 -9.57 -8.71
CA THR A 173 -5.92 -9.65 -8.17
C THR A 173 -6.70 -10.87 -8.66
N ARG A 174 -6.19 -11.64 -9.61
CA ARG A 174 -6.71 -12.97 -9.95
C ARG A 174 -6.41 -14.00 -8.87
N HIS A 175 -5.29 -13.86 -8.17
CA HIS A 175 -4.78 -14.83 -7.19
C HIS A 175 -4.96 -14.38 -5.75
N PHE A 176 -4.98 -13.07 -5.52
CA PHE A 176 -5.13 -12.47 -4.19
C PHE A 176 -6.42 -11.68 -4.09
N ARG A 177 -7.20 -11.97 -3.05
CA ARG A 177 -8.42 -11.20 -2.77
C ARG A 177 -8.11 -9.76 -2.38
N HIS A 178 -7.00 -9.56 -1.67
CA HIS A 178 -6.51 -8.25 -1.26
C HIS A 178 -5.03 -8.15 -1.58
N VAL A 179 -4.66 -7.12 -2.35
CA VAL A 179 -3.28 -6.72 -2.62
C VAL A 179 -3.05 -5.38 -1.92
N LEU A 180 -2.20 -5.37 -0.92
CA LEU A 180 -1.89 -4.19 -0.11
C LEU A 180 -0.50 -3.67 -0.46
N VAL A 181 -0.41 -2.43 -0.93
CA VAL A 181 0.84 -1.81 -1.39
C VAL A 181 1.34 -0.80 -0.36
N ASP A 182 2.53 -1.03 0.18
CA ASP A 182 3.22 -0.09 1.07
C ASP A 182 4.01 0.93 0.23
N CYS A 183 3.40 2.08 -0.01
CA CYS A 183 3.97 3.12 -0.86
C CYS A 183 4.84 4.08 -0.06
N ARG A 184 6.08 4.32 -0.50
CA ARG A 184 6.96 5.32 0.12
C ARG A 184 6.31 6.71 0.26
N GLY A 185 6.88 7.55 1.10
CA GLY A 185 6.46 8.94 1.28
C GLY A 185 6.94 9.89 0.17
N GLY A 186 6.45 11.13 0.22
CA GLY A 186 6.84 12.19 -0.70
C GLY A 186 6.25 12.05 -2.10
N ARG A 187 7.00 12.51 -3.12
CA ARG A 187 6.60 12.52 -4.53
C ARG A 187 7.72 11.98 -5.40
N SER A 188 7.45 10.95 -6.16
CA SER A 188 8.38 10.37 -7.13
C SER A 188 7.58 9.61 -8.20
N ALA A 189 8.26 9.11 -9.23
CA ALA A 189 7.64 8.23 -10.22
C ALA A 189 7.06 6.97 -9.58
N ALA A 190 7.80 6.32 -8.68
CA ALA A 190 7.31 5.17 -7.91
C ALA A 190 6.02 5.49 -7.13
N VAL A 191 5.96 6.66 -6.46
CA VAL A 191 4.75 7.12 -5.76
C VAL A 191 3.59 7.33 -6.73
N SER A 192 3.84 7.88 -7.91
CA SER A 192 2.80 8.09 -8.94
C SER A 192 2.23 6.77 -9.42
N VAL A 193 3.06 5.75 -9.64
CA VAL A 193 2.60 4.39 -9.95
C VAL A 193 1.69 3.87 -8.84
N CYS A 194 2.17 3.89 -7.58
CA CYS A 194 1.45 3.34 -6.44
C CYS A 194 0.12 4.04 -6.13
N THR A 195 0.05 5.36 -6.32
CA THR A 195 -1.11 6.15 -5.91
C THR A 195 -2.10 6.42 -7.04
N THR A 196 -1.66 6.28 -8.30
CA THR A 196 -2.46 6.61 -9.48
C THR A 196 -2.83 5.39 -10.31
N LEU A 197 -1.86 4.52 -10.62
CA LEU A 197 -2.06 3.46 -11.60
C LEU A 197 -2.54 2.14 -10.98
N LEU A 198 -2.01 1.77 -9.81
CA LEU A 198 -2.30 0.47 -9.20
C LEU A 198 -3.64 0.42 -8.45
N PRO A 199 -4.00 1.38 -7.55
CA PRO A 199 -4.98 1.12 -6.53
C PRO A 199 -6.42 1.27 -7.00
N ASP A 200 -7.30 0.42 -6.49
CA ASP A 200 -8.73 0.68 -6.42
C ASP A 200 -9.05 1.59 -5.23
N ARG A 201 -8.25 1.48 -4.16
CA ARG A 201 -8.39 2.24 -2.91
C ARG A 201 -7.07 2.85 -2.46
N LEU A 202 -7.11 4.08 -1.98
CA LEU A 202 -5.97 4.81 -1.42
C LEU A 202 -6.23 5.13 0.05
N VAL A 203 -5.51 4.49 0.95
CA VAL A 203 -5.48 4.81 2.37
C VAL A 203 -4.40 5.85 2.60
N GLY A 204 -4.82 7.09 2.83
CA GLY A 204 -3.96 8.24 3.07
C GLY A 204 -3.71 8.46 4.56
N VAL A 205 -2.63 7.90 5.10
CA VAL A 205 -2.23 8.10 6.49
C VAL A 205 -1.55 9.47 6.63
N PHE A 206 -2.03 10.30 7.54
CA PHE A 206 -1.51 11.65 7.71
C PHE A 206 -1.46 12.07 9.18
N THR A 207 -0.48 12.88 9.54
CA THR A 207 -0.48 13.62 10.80
C THR A 207 -1.26 14.93 10.61
N PRO A 208 -2.04 15.39 11.62
CA PRO A 208 -2.81 16.63 11.52
C PRO A 208 -1.93 17.89 11.51
N ASN A 209 -1.09 18.02 10.50
CA ASN A 209 -0.28 19.21 10.24
C ASN A 209 -0.43 19.67 8.78
N PRO A 210 -0.20 20.94 8.46
CA PRO A 210 -0.39 21.49 7.13
C PRO A 210 0.39 20.76 6.04
N ARG A 211 1.65 20.41 6.31
CA ARG A 211 2.54 19.76 5.34
C ARG A 211 2.03 18.37 4.93
N SER A 212 1.62 17.57 5.92
CA SER A 212 1.09 16.23 5.67
C SER A 212 -0.22 16.27 4.89
N LEU A 213 -1.14 17.18 5.27
CA LEU A 213 -2.43 17.37 4.61
C LEU A 213 -2.28 17.89 3.18
N GLU A 214 -1.45 18.91 2.95
CA GLU A 214 -1.22 19.48 1.61
C GLU A 214 -0.52 18.47 0.70
N GLY A 215 0.40 17.69 1.25
CA GLY A 215 1.07 16.61 0.53
C GLY A 215 0.09 15.52 0.10
N LEU A 216 -0.76 15.05 1.01
CA LEU A 216 -1.81 14.08 0.71
C LEU A 216 -2.81 14.65 -0.31
N ALA A 217 -3.30 15.87 -0.12
CA ALA A 217 -4.21 16.52 -1.04
C ALA A 217 -3.64 16.60 -2.46
N GLY A 218 -2.38 17.01 -2.60
CA GLY A 218 -1.74 17.11 -3.92
C GLY A 218 -1.56 15.77 -4.63
N VAL A 219 -1.39 14.67 -3.89
CA VAL A 219 -1.33 13.31 -4.48
C VAL A 219 -2.72 12.85 -4.89
N VAL A 220 -3.71 13.01 -4.02
CA VAL A 220 -5.11 12.63 -4.29
C VAL A 220 -5.65 13.35 -5.52
N THR A 221 -5.52 14.69 -5.56
CA THR A 221 -5.99 15.49 -6.71
C THR A 221 -5.35 14.99 -8.01
N ARG A 222 -4.02 14.85 -8.03
CA ARG A 222 -3.32 14.39 -9.24
C ARG A 222 -3.76 13.00 -9.68
N ALA A 223 -3.93 12.07 -8.74
CA ALA A 223 -4.33 10.70 -9.06
C ALA A 223 -5.74 10.67 -9.69
N ILE A 224 -6.68 11.43 -9.12
CA ILE A 224 -8.05 11.49 -9.62
C ILE A 224 -8.10 12.23 -10.98
N ASP A 225 -7.44 13.39 -11.11
CA ASP A 225 -7.36 14.15 -12.36
C ASP A 225 -6.76 13.30 -13.50
N TYR A 226 -5.67 12.58 -13.21
CA TYR A 226 -5.06 11.69 -14.20
C TYR A 226 -6.05 10.62 -14.67
N ARG A 227 -6.73 9.95 -13.74
CA ARG A 227 -7.71 8.91 -14.08
C ARG A 227 -8.88 9.45 -14.89
N CYS A 228 -9.43 10.59 -14.49
CA CYS A 228 -10.53 11.23 -15.21
C CYS A 228 -10.14 11.61 -16.66
N SER A 229 -8.85 11.90 -16.89
CA SER A 229 -8.36 12.38 -18.19
C SER A 229 -7.87 11.26 -19.12
N HIS A 230 -7.47 10.10 -18.60
CA HIS A 230 -6.74 9.08 -19.37
C HIS A 230 -7.40 7.68 -19.33
N GLU A 231 -8.40 7.46 -18.51
CA GLU A 231 -9.02 6.13 -18.38
C GLU A 231 -10.36 6.07 -19.13
N GLU A 232 -10.45 5.20 -20.14
CA GLU A 232 -11.70 4.92 -20.86
C GLU A 232 -12.75 4.23 -19.98
N ALA A 233 -12.31 3.34 -19.08
CA ALA A 233 -13.15 2.71 -18.06
C ALA A 233 -12.87 3.39 -16.72
N GLN A 234 -13.61 4.43 -16.39
CA GLN A 234 -13.46 5.20 -15.16
C GLN A 234 -13.78 4.32 -13.92
N ARG A 235 -12.76 3.72 -13.34
CA ARG A 235 -12.86 3.24 -11.97
C ARG A 235 -12.55 4.41 -11.04
N PRO A 236 -13.49 4.84 -10.21
CA PRO A 236 -13.19 5.88 -9.23
C PRO A 236 -12.14 5.38 -8.26
N LEU A 237 -11.10 6.19 -8.00
CA LEU A 237 -10.19 5.94 -6.90
C LEU A 237 -10.90 6.29 -5.59
N LEU A 238 -11.11 5.30 -4.71
CA LEU A 238 -11.70 5.53 -3.41
C LEU A 238 -10.62 5.94 -2.41
N VAL A 239 -10.78 7.10 -1.77
CA VAL A 239 -9.78 7.66 -0.85
C VAL A 239 -10.28 7.61 0.59
N TYR A 240 -9.46 7.02 1.46
CA TYR A 240 -9.71 6.85 2.90
C TYR A 240 -8.63 7.61 3.69
N PRO A 241 -8.87 8.85 4.12
CA PRO A 241 -7.91 9.62 4.92
C PRO A 241 -7.89 9.12 6.36
N VAL A 242 -6.73 8.73 6.86
CA VAL A 242 -6.55 8.16 8.19
C VAL A 242 -5.65 9.05 9.03
N PRO A 243 -6.19 9.80 10.01
CA PRO A 243 -5.39 10.60 10.92
C PRO A 243 -4.61 9.71 11.89
N CYS A 244 -3.34 10.06 12.13
CA CYS A 244 -2.47 9.39 13.10
C CYS A 244 -1.76 10.39 14.02
N GLY A 245 -1.25 9.91 15.16
CA GLY A 245 -0.45 10.72 16.08
C GLY A 245 -1.22 11.81 16.84
N VAL A 246 -2.50 11.56 17.13
CA VAL A 246 -3.37 12.52 17.85
C VAL A 246 -3.47 12.26 19.36
N ASP A 247 -2.84 11.22 19.89
CA ASP A 247 -3.06 10.74 21.26
C ASP A 247 -2.43 11.61 22.35
N GLY A 248 -1.37 12.32 22.01
CA GLY A 248 -0.75 13.26 22.93
C GLY A 248 -1.62 14.48 23.27
N PHE A 249 -2.81 14.59 22.66
CA PHE A 249 -3.71 15.71 22.85
C PHE A 249 -4.91 15.31 23.71
N ASP A 250 -5.33 16.25 24.58
CA ASP A 250 -6.63 16.14 25.27
C ASP A 250 -7.81 16.18 24.27
N ALA A 251 -9.01 15.83 24.76
CA ALA A 251 -10.20 15.73 23.90
C ALA A 251 -10.56 17.09 23.25
N GLU A 252 -10.36 18.21 23.95
CA GLU A 252 -10.66 19.54 23.43
C GLU A 252 -9.69 19.88 22.28
N ARG A 253 -8.41 19.59 22.46
CA ARG A 253 -7.38 19.85 21.45
C ARG A 253 -7.55 18.97 20.22
N ARG A 254 -7.91 17.67 20.41
CA ARG A 254 -8.26 16.78 19.29
C ARG A 254 -9.44 17.31 18.48
N LEU A 255 -10.49 17.78 19.16
CA LEU A 255 -11.66 18.34 18.50
C LEU A 255 -11.32 19.63 17.74
N LEU A 256 -10.50 20.50 18.35
CA LEU A 256 -10.02 21.73 17.73
C LEU A 256 -9.23 21.44 16.44
N TRP A 257 -8.32 20.49 16.47
CA TRP A 257 -7.54 20.10 15.28
C TRP A 257 -8.38 19.45 14.20
N ARG A 258 -9.38 18.67 14.61
CA ARG A 258 -10.27 18.00 13.68
C ARG A 258 -11.22 19.00 13.01
N ARG A 259 -11.96 19.79 13.77
CA ARG A 259 -13.03 20.65 13.25
C ARG A 259 -12.57 22.08 12.96
N GLY A 260 -11.51 22.51 13.60
CA GLY A 260 -11.04 23.87 13.53
C GLY A 260 -11.83 24.82 14.45
N ASP A 261 -11.38 26.06 14.52
CA ASP A 261 -12.05 27.17 15.18
C ASP A 261 -11.66 28.46 14.46
N PRO A 262 -12.57 29.06 13.69
CA PRO A 262 -12.30 30.30 12.98
C PRO A 262 -11.92 31.46 13.91
N HIS A 263 -12.43 31.48 15.14
CA HIS A 263 -12.10 32.53 16.11
C HIS A 263 -10.68 32.42 16.64
N LYS A 264 -10.15 31.22 16.67
CA LYS A 264 -8.75 30.94 17.05
C LYS A 264 -7.81 30.87 15.83
N GLY A 265 -8.32 31.10 14.62
CA GLY A 265 -7.54 30.98 13.38
C GLY A 265 -7.05 29.56 13.07
N VAL A 266 -7.69 28.55 13.63
CA VAL A 266 -7.33 27.15 13.42
C VAL A 266 -8.23 26.55 12.34
N ALA A 267 -7.60 26.15 11.22
CA ALA A 267 -8.31 25.42 10.18
C ALA A 267 -8.26 23.91 10.50
N GLY A 268 -9.43 23.32 10.77
CA GLY A 268 -9.53 21.90 11.04
C GLY A 268 -9.14 21.04 9.82
N TYR A 269 -8.63 19.83 10.08
CA TYR A 269 -8.28 18.89 8.97
C TYR A 269 -9.54 18.28 8.33
N GLN A 270 -10.61 18.05 9.06
CA GLN A 270 -11.84 17.45 8.53
C GLN A 270 -12.50 18.34 7.46
N PRO A 271 -12.75 19.65 7.66
CA PRO A 271 -13.31 20.51 6.62
C PRO A 271 -12.45 20.57 5.34
N ARG A 272 -11.12 20.51 5.50
CA ARG A 272 -10.19 20.49 4.34
C ARG A 272 -10.29 19.19 3.55
N LEU A 273 -10.37 18.04 4.23
CA LEU A 273 -10.54 16.74 3.59
C LEU A 273 -11.90 16.62 2.92
N GLU A 274 -12.97 17.07 3.58
CA GLU A 274 -14.31 17.09 3.00
C GLU A 274 -14.36 17.96 1.74
N GLN A 275 -13.73 19.13 1.77
CA GLN A 275 -13.63 19.99 0.59
C GLN A 275 -12.83 19.31 -0.54
N LEU A 276 -11.65 18.76 -0.23
CA LEU A 276 -10.82 18.04 -1.19
C LEU A 276 -11.62 16.93 -1.89
N LEU A 277 -12.29 16.09 -1.13
CA LEU A 277 -13.02 14.96 -1.69
C LEU A 277 -14.28 15.41 -2.46
N ARG A 278 -14.97 16.46 -2.01
CA ARG A 278 -16.07 17.05 -2.78
C ARG A 278 -15.59 17.53 -4.15
N ASP A 279 -14.49 18.29 -4.16
CA ASP A 279 -13.93 18.84 -5.38
C ASP A 279 -13.46 17.73 -6.34
N CYS A 280 -12.74 16.75 -5.80
CA CYS A 280 -12.22 15.62 -6.60
C CYS A 280 -13.32 14.71 -7.16
N TYR A 281 -14.40 14.49 -6.43
CA TYR A 281 -15.49 13.61 -6.87
C TYR A 281 -16.67 14.36 -7.51
N GLY A 282 -16.64 15.68 -7.53
CA GLY A 282 -17.74 16.48 -8.08
C GLY A 282 -19.06 16.33 -7.33
N ILE A 283 -19.01 16.08 -6.00
CA ILE A 283 -20.19 15.87 -5.16
C ILE A 283 -20.49 17.10 -4.29
N ALA A 284 -21.77 17.43 -4.16
CA ALA A 284 -22.17 18.64 -3.45
C ALA A 284 -22.04 18.54 -1.94
N GLN A 285 -22.21 17.35 -1.37
CA GLN A 285 -22.20 17.13 0.06
C GLN A 285 -21.40 15.87 0.42
N LEU A 286 -20.56 16.01 1.43
CA LEU A 286 -19.81 14.92 2.05
C LEU A 286 -19.59 15.27 3.51
N SER A 287 -19.87 14.36 4.42
CA SER A 287 -19.47 14.44 5.82
C SER A 287 -18.60 13.27 6.18
N LEU A 288 -17.48 13.55 6.82
CA LEU A 288 -16.57 12.57 7.39
C LEU A 288 -16.76 12.39 8.91
N ASP A 289 -17.82 12.93 9.50
CA ASP A 289 -18.02 12.89 10.95
C ASP A 289 -17.98 11.45 11.50
N ASN A 290 -18.88 10.58 11.04
CA ASN A 290 -18.95 9.20 11.52
C ASN A 290 -17.68 8.41 11.18
N TYR A 291 -17.16 8.60 9.98
CA TYR A 291 -15.91 7.96 9.55
C TYR A 291 -14.74 8.30 10.48
N LEU A 292 -14.53 9.60 10.75
CA LEU A 292 -13.44 10.06 11.60
C LEU A 292 -13.67 9.84 13.10
N ASP A 293 -14.89 9.52 13.53
CA ASP A 293 -15.17 9.07 14.89
C ASP A 293 -14.64 7.65 15.13
N GLU A 294 -14.64 6.80 14.10
CA GLU A 294 -14.24 5.41 14.17
C GLU A 294 -12.80 5.17 13.71
N VAL A 295 -12.36 5.89 12.65
CA VAL A 295 -11.07 5.68 12.00
C VAL A 295 -10.05 6.71 12.45
N GLN A 296 -9.39 6.45 13.59
CA GLN A 296 -8.28 7.24 14.10
C GLN A 296 -7.20 6.29 14.63
N LEU A 297 -5.98 6.43 14.10
CA LEU A 297 -4.86 5.65 14.61
C LEU A 297 -4.26 6.35 15.83
N HIS A 298 -4.23 5.63 16.93
CA HIS A 298 -3.64 6.07 18.17
C HIS A 298 -2.14 5.78 18.17
N GLY A 299 -1.36 6.71 18.71
CA GLY A 299 0.04 6.58 19.08
C GLY A 299 1.05 6.47 17.94
N ALA A 300 2.20 7.08 18.16
CA ALA A 300 3.40 6.59 17.53
C ALA A 300 3.68 5.22 18.17
N LEU A 301 3.26 4.14 17.52
CA LEU A 301 3.81 2.83 17.84
C LEU A 301 5.33 2.99 17.75
N ALA A 302 5.97 2.99 18.94
CA ALA A 302 7.41 3.02 18.98
C ALA A 302 7.90 1.92 18.05
N ALA A 303 8.72 2.26 17.07
CA ALA A 303 9.22 1.37 16.02
C ALA A 303 9.93 0.09 16.57
N GLY A 304 10.04 -0.06 17.88
CA GLY A 304 10.59 -1.21 18.59
C GLY A 304 9.57 -2.20 19.18
N ALA A 305 8.26 -1.91 19.09
CA ALA A 305 7.23 -2.75 19.72
C ALA A 305 6.59 -3.77 18.76
N VAL A 306 7.00 -3.81 17.50
CA VAL A 306 6.49 -4.77 16.52
C VAL A 306 7.18 -6.12 16.66
N GLN A 307 7.14 -6.68 17.85
CA GLN A 307 7.39 -8.09 18.05
C GLN A 307 6.03 -8.81 18.04
N HIS A 308 5.71 -9.41 16.88
CA HIS A 308 4.65 -10.39 16.71
C HIS A 308 3.21 -9.93 16.96
N LEU A 309 2.55 -9.49 15.90
CA LEU A 309 1.08 -9.35 15.80
C LEU A 309 0.27 -10.60 16.22
N GLY A 310 0.92 -11.72 16.39
CA GLY A 310 0.29 -12.98 16.84
C GLY A 310 0.55 -13.40 18.27
N ALA A 311 1.37 -12.68 19.06
CA ALA A 311 1.88 -13.20 20.33
C ALA A 311 1.79 -12.24 21.53
N LEU A 312 1.10 -11.09 21.42
CA LEU A 312 0.99 -10.16 22.55
C LEU A 312 -0.36 -10.29 23.26
N PRO A 313 -0.38 -10.27 24.60
CA PRO A 313 -1.60 -10.45 25.35
C PRO A 313 -2.61 -9.34 25.10
N GLU A 314 -3.88 -9.70 25.03
CA GLU A 314 -5.07 -8.88 24.75
C GLU A 314 -5.32 -7.70 25.73
N ARG A 315 -4.33 -7.31 26.52
CA ARG A 315 -4.49 -6.38 27.65
C ARG A 315 -4.00 -4.96 27.41
N ASP A 316 -3.51 -4.64 26.23
CA ASP A 316 -3.07 -3.29 25.91
C ASP A 316 -4.23 -2.49 25.32
N ALA A 317 -4.76 -1.52 26.07
CA ALA A 317 -5.91 -0.70 25.66
C ALA A 317 -5.65 0.07 24.35
N ASP A 318 -4.39 0.46 24.11
CA ASP A 318 -3.99 1.19 22.90
C ASP A 318 -4.04 0.27 21.67
N ARG A 319 -3.70 -1.00 21.83
CA ARG A 319 -3.81 -2.01 20.76
C ARG A 319 -5.24 -2.33 20.39
N LEU A 320 -6.10 -2.49 21.39
CA LEU A 320 -7.54 -2.70 21.15
C LEU A 320 -8.15 -1.52 20.40
N SER A 321 -7.73 -0.30 20.74
CA SER A 321 -8.18 0.90 20.05
C SER A 321 -7.71 0.93 18.60
N GLN A 322 -6.44 0.59 18.34
CA GLN A 322 -5.90 0.52 16.98
C GLN A 322 -6.55 -0.58 16.15
N THR A 323 -6.71 -1.77 16.70
CA THR A 323 -7.41 -2.88 16.02
C THR A 323 -8.82 -2.48 15.62
N ARG A 324 -9.57 -1.81 16.52
CA ARG A 324 -10.91 -1.30 16.22
C ARG A 324 -10.91 -0.25 15.10
N ALA A 325 -9.96 0.68 15.12
CA ALA A 325 -9.84 1.69 14.07
C ALA A 325 -9.55 1.07 12.71
N ILE A 326 -8.69 0.04 12.66
CA ILE A 326 -8.40 -0.69 11.42
C ILE A 326 -9.59 -1.56 10.99
N GLU A 327 -10.28 -2.23 11.91
CA GLU A 327 -11.52 -2.96 11.60
C GLU A 327 -12.59 -2.03 11.04
N ALA A 328 -12.74 -0.82 11.61
CA ALA A 328 -13.64 0.20 11.10
C ALA A 328 -13.20 0.65 9.69
N LEU A 329 -11.92 0.97 9.47
CA LEU A 329 -11.37 1.31 8.15
C LEU A 329 -11.70 0.22 7.12
N LEU A 330 -11.45 -1.04 7.46
CA LEU A 330 -11.77 -2.18 6.58
C LEU A 330 -13.27 -2.39 6.40
N GLY A 331 -14.11 -1.98 7.35
CA GLY A 331 -15.56 -1.97 7.25
C GLY A 331 -16.08 -0.89 6.30
N TRP A 332 -15.53 0.32 6.38
CA TRP A 332 -15.85 1.42 5.45
C TRP A 332 -15.33 1.16 4.02
N ALA A 333 -14.25 0.40 3.91
CA ALA A 333 -13.66 0.02 2.65
C ALA A 333 -14.27 -1.26 2.02
N ALA A 334 -15.17 -1.94 2.70
CA ALA A 334 -15.87 -3.14 2.18
C ALA A 334 -17.08 -2.75 1.35
#